data_8a141d57e97dd53ef95eb5fcf81086c2
#
_entry.id   8a141d57e97dd53ef95eb5fcf81086c2
#
_cell.length_a   1.000
_cell.length_b   1.000
_cell.length_c   1.000
_cell.angle_alpha   90.00
_cell.angle_beta   90.00
_cell.angle_gamma   90.00
#
_symmetry.space_group_name_H-M   'P 1'
#
loop_
_entity.id
_entity.type
_entity.pdbx_description
1 polymer ?
#
loop_
_entity_poly.entity_id
_entity_poly.type
_entity_poly.pdbx_seq_one_letter_code
_entity_poly.pdbx_strand_id
1 'polypeptide(L)'
;MLEAGADKVSLNSSAIKNSSIITDCSKEFGAQCVVSAIDVKKEGDDWIVYTHGGRNKTNINALEWVKNVEELGAGEILLTSMDKDGSNNGYDNELLEKVNNIVNIPVIASGGAGSLKHLYEALKFGKADAILAASIFHFGILSIKEVKNYLIKNKINIRL
;
A
#
# COMPACT_ATOMS: atom_id res chain seq x y z
N MET A 1 -11.43 13.81 11.67
CA MET A 1 -11.10 13.93 10.23
C MET A 1 -12.26 13.46 9.36
N LEU A 2 -12.81 12.27 9.56
CA LEU A 2 -13.99 11.78 8.81
C LEU A 2 -15.20 12.69 9.03
N GLU A 3 -15.52 13.07 10.27
CA GLU A 3 -16.57 14.06 10.58
C GLU A 3 -16.34 15.44 9.93
N ALA A 4 -15.10 15.77 9.60
CA ALA A 4 -14.74 17.01 8.91
C ALA A 4 -14.79 16.89 7.37
N GLY A 5 -15.27 15.73 6.85
CA GLY A 5 -15.50 15.53 5.42
C GLY A 5 -14.40 14.77 4.67
N ALA A 6 -13.45 14.12 5.36
CA ALA A 6 -12.53 13.21 4.69
C ALA A 6 -13.27 11.90 4.33
N ASP A 7 -13.06 11.39 3.11
CA ASP A 7 -13.64 10.11 2.67
C ASP A 7 -12.95 8.92 3.32
N LYS A 8 -11.64 9.03 3.55
CA LYS A 8 -10.81 7.98 4.16
C LYS A 8 -9.76 8.58 5.09
N VAL A 9 -9.35 7.79 6.08
CA VAL A 9 -8.22 8.11 6.97
C VAL A 9 -7.17 7.01 6.89
N SER A 10 -5.91 7.41 6.95
CA SER A 10 -4.77 6.48 6.93
C SER A 10 -4.16 6.37 8.32
N LEU A 11 -4.04 5.15 8.83
CA LEU A 11 -3.47 4.83 10.14
C LEU A 11 -2.18 4.03 9.95
N ASN A 12 -1.08 4.50 10.53
CA ASN A 12 0.23 3.84 10.52
C ASN A 12 0.73 3.65 11.96
N SER A 13 1.65 4.47 12.45
CA SER A 13 2.27 4.32 13.77
C SER A 13 1.27 4.32 14.94
N SER A 14 0.13 5.01 14.79
CA SER A 14 -0.94 5.00 15.79
C SER A 14 -1.56 3.61 15.94
N ALA A 15 -1.76 2.88 14.82
CA ALA A 15 -2.28 1.53 14.82
C ALA A 15 -1.31 0.51 15.43
N ILE A 16 -0.01 0.69 15.20
CA ILE A 16 1.02 -0.15 15.83
C ILE A 16 1.05 0.08 17.35
N LYS A 17 0.90 1.33 17.79
CA LYS A 17 0.88 1.68 19.23
C LYS A 17 -0.38 1.20 19.93
N ASN A 18 -1.52 1.29 19.26
CA ASN A 18 -2.82 0.86 19.75
C ASN A 18 -3.70 0.41 18.59
N SER A 19 -3.75 -0.89 18.37
CA SER A 19 -4.46 -1.46 17.22
C SER A 19 -5.98 -1.35 17.32
N SER A 20 -6.56 -1.13 18.52
CA SER A 20 -7.99 -0.92 18.69
C SER A 20 -8.53 0.26 17.89
N ILE A 21 -7.67 1.25 17.56
CA ILE A 21 -8.08 2.41 16.76
C ILE A 21 -8.62 2.02 15.38
N ILE A 22 -8.13 0.91 14.79
CA ILE A 22 -8.65 0.38 13.52
C ILE A 22 -10.08 -0.08 13.72
N THR A 23 -10.31 -0.89 14.75
CA THR A 23 -11.65 -1.42 15.07
C THR A 23 -12.64 -0.32 15.44
N ASP A 24 -12.20 0.65 16.25
CA ASP A 24 -13.04 1.76 16.69
C ASP A 24 -13.46 2.63 15.49
N CYS A 25 -12.51 3.01 14.63
CA CYS A 25 -12.80 3.75 13.41
C CYS A 25 -13.69 2.96 12.44
N SER A 26 -13.43 1.66 12.28
CA SER A 26 -14.20 0.81 11.38
C SER A 26 -15.66 0.63 11.85
N LYS A 27 -15.88 0.49 13.16
CA LYS A 27 -17.23 0.40 13.74
C LYS A 27 -18.01 1.70 13.61
N GLU A 28 -17.35 2.83 13.80
CA GLU A 28 -18.00 4.15 13.79
C GLU A 28 -18.31 4.63 12.37
N PHE A 29 -17.38 4.46 11.43
CA PHE A 29 -17.46 5.07 10.09
C PHE A 29 -17.54 4.05 8.94
N GLY A 30 -17.40 2.78 9.23
CA GLY A 30 -17.32 1.70 8.24
C GLY A 30 -15.89 1.39 7.80
N ALA A 31 -15.62 0.12 7.50
CA ALA A 31 -14.30 -0.37 7.08
C ALA A 31 -13.74 0.39 5.87
N GLN A 32 -14.59 0.76 4.90
CA GLN A 32 -14.21 1.47 3.68
C GLN A 32 -13.53 2.82 3.92
N CYS A 33 -13.68 3.40 5.12
CA CYS A 33 -13.05 4.67 5.50
C CYS A 33 -11.65 4.48 6.12
N VAL A 34 -11.24 3.24 6.43
CA VAL A 34 -10.03 2.95 7.20
C VAL A 34 -8.98 2.34 6.29
N VAL A 35 -7.88 3.06 6.07
CA VAL A 35 -6.69 2.59 5.35
C VAL A 35 -5.58 2.31 6.37
N SER A 36 -5.09 1.07 6.43
CA SER A 36 -3.89 0.75 7.19
C SER A 36 -2.65 1.00 6.34
N ALA A 37 -1.87 2.04 6.67
CA ALA A 37 -0.59 2.30 6.02
C ALA A 37 0.51 1.52 6.75
N ILE A 38 1.30 0.76 6.00
CA ILE A 38 2.30 -0.16 6.52
C ILE A 38 3.61 0.07 5.76
N ASP A 39 4.61 0.61 6.46
CA ASP A 39 5.97 0.75 5.93
C ASP A 39 6.76 -0.48 6.34
N VAL A 40 7.39 -1.14 5.36
CA VAL A 40 8.15 -2.36 5.60
C VAL A 40 9.52 -2.32 4.97
N LYS A 41 10.45 -3.04 5.58
CA LYS A 41 11.80 -3.27 5.05
C LYS A 41 12.13 -4.76 5.06
N LYS A 42 12.78 -5.23 4.00
CA LYS A 42 13.22 -6.63 3.89
C LYS A 42 14.40 -6.87 4.83
N GLU A 43 14.31 -7.93 5.65
CA GLU A 43 15.36 -8.36 6.56
C GLU A 43 15.52 -9.88 6.46
N GLY A 44 16.58 -10.32 5.81
CA GLY A 44 16.73 -11.74 5.45
C GLY A 44 15.61 -12.18 4.49
N ASP A 45 14.85 -13.19 4.88
CA ASP A 45 13.74 -13.73 4.08
C ASP A 45 12.38 -13.10 4.43
N ASP A 46 12.33 -12.23 5.44
CA ASP A 46 11.13 -11.60 5.96
C ASP A 46 11.06 -10.10 5.68
N TRP A 47 9.86 -9.52 5.83
CA TRP A 47 9.63 -8.07 5.88
C TRP A 47 9.20 -7.67 7.28
N ILE A 48 9.86 -6.65 7.81
CA ILE A 48 9.59 -6.12 9.16
C ILE A 48 8.91 -4.76 9.04
N VAL A 49 7.90 -4.55 9.88
CA VAL A 49 7.15 -3.28 9.94
C VAL A 49 8.00 -2.20 10.60
N TYR A 50 7.94 -0.99 10.04
CA TYR A 50 8.56 0.23 10.56
C TYR A 50 7.50 1.27 10.89
N THR A 51 7.84 2.17 11.80
CA THR A 51 6.98 3.28 12.24
C THR A 51 7.66 4.63 12.05
N HIS A 52 6.89 5.72 12.25
CA HIS A 52 7.38 7.10 12.17
C HIS A 52 8.06 7.43 10.84
N GLY A 53 7.41 6.99 9.73
CA GLY A 53 7.95 7.21 8.38
C GLY A 53 9.28 6.47 8.16
N GLY A 54 9.34 5.22 8.59
CA GLY A 54 10.50 4.35 8.41
C GLY A 54 11.66 4.55 9.40
N ARG A 55 11.50 5.41 10.41
CA ARG A 55 12.59 5.74 11.35
C ARG A 55 12.78 4.71 12.45
N ASN A 56 11.71 4.07 12.90
CA ASN A 56 11.73 3.15 14.02
C ASN A 56 11.38 1.75 13.58
N LYS A 57 12.34 0.84 13.66
CA LYS A 57 12.12 -0.59 13.47
C LYS A 57 11.24 -1.14 14.58
N THR A 58 10.34 -2.05 14.21
CA THR A 58 9.58 -2.88 15.17
C THR A 58 10.06 -4.33 15.12
N ASN A 59 9.48 -5.19 15.95
CA ASN A 59 9.68 -6.65 15.88
C ASN A 59 8.48 -7.35 15.21
N ILE A 60 7.65 -6.62 14.45
CA ILE A 60 6.42 -7.13 13.86
C ILE A 60 6.72 -7.60 12.45
N ASN A 61 6.40 -8.87 12.16
CA ASN A 61 6.43 -9.42 10.82
C ASN A 61 5.30 -8.79 9.98
N ALA A 62 5.63 -8.35 8.77
CA ALA A 62 4.67 -7.63 7.91
C ALA A 62 3.50 -8.52 7.47
N LEU A 63 3.74 -9.81 7.16
CA LEU A 63 2.70 -10.73 6.72
C LEU A 63 1.71 -11.09 7.85
N GLU A 64 2.19 -11.12 9.10
CA GLU A 64 1.32 -11.27 10.26
C GLU A 64 0.50 -10.00 10.50
N TRP A 65 1.14 -8.83 10.35
CA TRP A 65 0.48 -7.56 10.59
C TRP A 65 -0.62 -7.24 9.58
N VAL A 66 -0.43 -7.55 8.29
CA VAL A 66 -1.46 -7.32 7.27
C VAL A 66 -2.71 -8.16 7.51
N LYS A 67 -2.58 -9.40 8.01
CA LYS A 67 -3.73 -10.21 8.43
C LYS A 67 -4.43 -9.59 9.64
N ASN A 68 -3.64 -9.18 10.63
CA ASN A 68 -4.19 -8.58 11.85
C ASN A 68 -4.99 -7.30 11.55
N VAL A 69 -4.49 -6.41 10.68
CA VAL A 69 -5.24 -5.18 10.35
C VAL A 69 -6.53 -5.46 9.59
N GLU A 70 -6.57 -6.48 8.73
CA GLU A 70 -7.80 -6.93 8.09
C GLU A 70 -8.81 -7.46 9.13
N GLU A 71 -8.37 -8.33 10.05
CA GLU A 71 -9.21 -8.86 11.14
C GLU A 71 -9.74 -7.76 12.06
N LEU A 72 -8.96 -6.70 12.28
CA LEU A 72 -9.35 -5.52 13.06
C LEU A 72 -10.35 -4.61 12.33
N GLY A 73 -10.59 -4.83 11.04
CA GLY A 73 -11.59 -4.13 10.25
C GLY A 73 -11.05 -3.01 9.37
N ALA A 74 -9.75 -3.01 9.03
CA ALA A 74 -9.25 -2.14 7.96
C ALA A 74 -9.93 -2.48 6.62
N GLY A 75 -10.27 -1.49 5.83
CA GLY A 75 -10.89 -1.66 4.52
C GLY A 75 -9.91 -1.66 3.37
N GLU A 76 -8.69 -1.14 3.57
CA GLU A 76 -7.62 -1.12 2.57
C GLU A 76 -6.24 -1.16 3.26
N ILE A 77 -5.24 -1.67 2.56
CA ILE A 77 -3.84 -1.62 2.97
C ILE A 77 -3.07 -0.74 1.99
N LEU A 78 -2.35 0.27 2.49
CA LEU A 78 -1.34 1.01 1.76
C LEU A 78 0.03 0.46 2.16
N LEU A 79 0.64 -0.35 1.28
CA LEU A 79 1.87 -1.08 1.54
C LEU A 79 3.06 -0.39 0.89
N THR A 80 3.98 0.13 1.69
CA THR A 80 5.20 0.79 1.21
C THR A 80 6.43 -0.06 1.48
N SER A 81 7.10 -0.51 0.41
CA SER A 81 8.43 -1.10 0.53
C SER A 81 9.48 0.01 0.62
N MET A 82 10.11 0.14 1.80
CA MET A 82 11.15 1.14 2.05
C MET A 82 12.41 0.89 1.22
N ASP A 83 12.71 -0.38 0.89
CA ASP A 83 13.86 -0.75 0.05
C ASP A 83 13.67 -0.29 -1.40
N LYS A 84 12.43 -0.11 -1.82
CA LYS A 84 12.07 0.34 -3.17
C LYS A 84 11.75 1.83 -3.24
N ASP A 85 11.32 2.43 -2.13
CA ASP A 85 10.93 3.85 -2.11
C ASP A 85 12.09 4.76 -2.52
N GLY A 86 11.81 5.68 -3.45
CA GLY A 86 12.81 6.58 -4.06
C GLY A 86 13.79 5.92 -5.03
N SER A 87 13.83 4.58 -5.14
CA SER A 87 14.81 3.88 -5.99
C SER A 87 14.52 3.98 -7.50
N ASN A 88 13.26 4.20 -7.89
CA ASN A 88 12.76 4.15 -9.27
C ASN A 88 13.04 2.81 -10.01
N ASN A 89 13.27 1.71 -9.27
CA ASN A 89 13.65 0.40 -9.80
C ASN A 89 12.51 -0.63 -9.79
N GLY A 90 11.27 -0.18 -9.67
CA GLY A 90 10.09 -1.02 -9.60
C GLY A 90 9.65 -1.33 -8.17
N TYR A 91 8.40 -1.74 -8.04
CA TYR A 91 7.80 -2.12 -6.76
C TYR A 91 8.35 -3.45 -6.24
N ASP A 92 8.13 -3.73 -4.97
CA ASP A 92 8.44 -5.03 -4.38
C ASP A 92 7.34 -6.04 -4.73
N ASN A 93 7.42 -6.60 -5.95
CA ASN A 93 6.38 -7.49 -6.46
C ASN A 93 6.31 -8.82 -5.68
N GLU A 94 7.41 -9.27 -5.08
CA GLU A 94 7.44 -10.45 -4.21
C GLU A 94 6.60 -10.22 -2.94
N LEU A 95 6.83 -9.08 -2.28
CA LEU A 95 6.06 -8.67 -1.11
C LEU A 95 4.57 -8.51 -1.44
N LEU A 96 4.28 -7.77 -2.52
CA LEU A 96 2.91 -7.53 -2.97
C LEU A 96 2.15 -8.83 -3.24
N GLU A 97 2.76 -9.77 -3.98
CA GLU A 97 2.13 -11.06 -4.26
C GLU A 97 1.87 -11.85 -2.99
N LYS A 98 2.84 -11.91 -2.05
CA LYS A 98 2.66 -12.59 -0.76
C LYS A 98 1.50 -11.98 0.04
N VAL A 99 1.42 -10.66 0.11
CA VAL A 99 0.35 -9.96 0.84
C VAL A 99 -1.00 -10.20 0.17
N ASN A 100 -1.12 -10.01 -1.15
CA ASN A 100 -2.38 -10.21 -1.88
C ASN A 100 -2.89 -11.67 -1.84
N ASN A 101 -2.02 -12.65 -1.58
CA ASN A 101 -2.43 -14.03 -1.43
C ASN A 101 -2.99 -14.36 -0.03
N ILE A 102 -2.86 -13.47 0.95
CA ILE A 102 -3.22 -13.76 2.36
C ILE A 102 -4.26 -12.79 2.94
N VAL A 103 -4.63 -11.72 2.22
CA VAL A 103 -5.69 -10.78 2.59
C VAL A 103 -6.74 -10.71 1.48
N ASN A 104 -7.96 -10.29 1.84
CA ASN A 104 -9.08 -10.13 0.90
C ASN A 104 -9.45 -8.66 0.68
N ILE A 105 -8.85 -7.74 1.44
CA ILE A 105 -9.05 -6.30 1.28
C ILE A 105 -8.07 -5.74 0.26
N PRO A 106 -8.42 -4.66 -0.48
CA PRO A 106 -7.57 -4.05 -1.48
C PRO A 106 -6.19 -3.65 -0.95
N VAL A 107 -5.15 -3.93 -1.76
CA VAL A 107 -3.76 -3.56 -1.47
C VAL A 107 -3.28 -2.51 -2.47
N ILE A 108 -2.86 -1.37 -1.94
CA ILE A 108 -2.28 -0.26 -2.72
C ILE A 108 -0.76 -0.37 -2.64
N ALA A 109 -0.12 -0.59 -3.78
CA ALA A 109 1.34 -0.67 -3.88
C ALA A 109 1.99 0.72 -3.79
N SER A 110 3.01 0.86 -2.95
CA SER A 110 3.77 2.10 -2.77
C SER A 110 5.29 1.82 -2.70
N GLY A 111 6.08 2.73 -3.26
CA GLY A 111 7.54 2.68 -3.29
C GLY A 111 8.12 1.98 -4.52
N GLY A 112 8.96 2.70 -5.31
CA GLY A 112 9.72 2.15 -6.41
C GLY A 112 9.25 2.51 -7.83
N ALA A 113 8.18 3.27 -7.99
CA ALA A 113 7.68 3.70 -9.29
C ALA A 113 8.73 4.50 -10.08
N GLY A 114 9.10 4.04 -11.27
CA GLY A 114 10.05 4.74 -12.14
C GLY A 114 9.70 4.69 -13.63
N SER A 115 8.81 3.78 -14.05
CA SER A 115 8.45 3.59 -15.46
C SER A 115 7.05 3.00 -15.62
N LEU A 116 6.48 3.10 -16.82
CA LEU A 116 5.22 2.44 -17.19
C LEU A 116 5.25 0.93 -16.93
N LYS A 117 6.38 0.30 -17.20
CA LYS A 117 6.59 -1.13 -16.98
C LYS A 117 6.47 -1.49 -15.51
N HIS A 118 7.05 -0.70 -14.60
CA HIS A 118 6.97 -0.94 -13.15
C HIS A 118 5.54 -0.91 -12.65
N LEU A 119 4.72 0.03 -13.15
CA LEU A 119 3.31 0.14 -12.80
C LEU A 119 2.52 -1.09 -13.28
N TYR A 120 2.79 -1.55 -14.51
CA TYR A 120 2.20 -2.77 -15.04
C TYR A 120 2.58 -4.01 -14.22
N GLU A 121 3.86 -4.15 -13.88
CA GLU A 121 4.37 -5.30 -13.12
C GLU A 121 3.76 -5.40 -11.73
N ALA A 122 3.57 -4.28 -11.03
CA ALA A 122 2.93 -4.25 -9.72
C ALA A 122 1.48 -4.76 -9.77
N LEU A 123 0.71 -4.39 -10.81
CA LEU A 123 -0.66 -4.86 -11.00
C LEU A 123 -0.71 -6.32 -11.49
N LYS A 124 0.19 -6.69 -12.42
CA LYS A 124 0.13 -7.99 -13.08
C LYS A 124 0.74 -9.12 -12.26
N PHE A 125 1.92 -8.89 -11.70
CA PHE A 125 2.70 -9.89 -10.95
C PHE A 125 2.57 -9.69 -9.45
N GLY A 126 2.64 -8.44 -8.97
CA GLY A 126 2.37 -8.11 -7.58
C GLY A 126 0.91 -8.26 -7.18
N LYS A 127 -0.02 -8.33 -8.16
CA LYS A 127 -1.47 -8.46 -7.94
C LYS A 127 -2.08 -7.30 -7.15
N ALA A 128 -1.40 -6.15 -7.10
CA ALA A 128 -1.93 -4.98 -6.41
C ALA A 128 -3.24 -4.49 -7.02
N ASP A 129 -4.18 -4.03 -6.20
CA ASP A 129 -5.46 -3.49 -6.64
C ASP A 129 -5.36 -2.03 -7.09
N ALA A 130 -4.39 -1.31 -6.53
CA ALA A 130 -4.09 0.06 -6.89
C ALA A 130 -2.60 0.37 -6.77
N ILE A 131 -2.18 1.48 -7.38
CA ILE A 131 -0.78 1.92 -7.40
C ILE A 131 -0.70 3.36 -6.91
N LEU A 132 0.19 3.62 -5.98
CA LEU A 132 0.61 4.95 -5.57
C LEU A 132 1.99 5.23 -6.15
N ALA A 133 2.14 6.39 -6.80
CA ALA A 133 3.41 6.92 -7.27
C ALA A 133 3.48 8.43 -7.00
N ALA A 134 4.64 8.92 -6.61
CA ALA A 134 4.85 10.33 -6.27
C ALA A 134 5.71 11.04 -7.34
N SER A 135 7.00 10.76 -7.38
CA SER A 135 7.99 11.52 -8.17
C SER A 135 7.68 11.55 -9.67
N ILE A 136 7.29 10.43 -10.25
CA ILE A 136 7.02 10.35 -11.70
C ILE A 136 5.86 11.25 -12.14
N PHE A 137 4.87 11.46 -11.27
CA PHE A 137 3.75 12.38 -11.53
C PHE A 137 4.10 13.81 -11.11
N HIS A 138 4.73 13.98 -9.93
CA HIS A 138 5.08 15.30 -9.41
C HIS A 138 6.03 16.07 -10.34
N PHE A 139 7.02 15.39 -10.90
CA PHE A 139 7.96 16.00 -11.86
C PHE A 139 7.52 15.91 -13.32
N GLY A 140 6.29 15.46 -13.60
CA GLY A 140 5.76 15.40 -14.95
C GLY A 140 6.49 14.42 -15.88
N ILE A 141 7.18 13.40 -15.33
CA ILE A 141 7.88 12.37 -16.11
C ILE A 141 6.87 11.53 -16.88
N LEU A 142 5.74 11.20 -16.23
CA LEU A 142 4.60 10.51 -16.82
C LEU A 142 3.32 11.25 -16.44
N SER A 143 2.35 11.28 -17.34
CA SER A 143 0.99 11.69 -17.03
C SER A 143 0.12 10.49 -16.64
N ILE A 144 -0.90 10.74 -15.83
CA ILE A 144 -1.88 9.69 -15.48
C ILE A 144 -2.55 9.11 -16.74
N LYS A 145 -2.80 9.94 -17.76
CA LYS A 145 -3.39 9.51 -19.03
C LYS A 145 -2.49 8.53 -19.79
N GLU A 146 -1.19 8.79 -19.84
CA GLU A 146 -0.20 7.88 -20.46
C GLU A 146 -0.17 6.54 -19.74
N VAL A 147 -0.12 6.58 -18.40
CA VAL A 147 -0.16 5.36 -17.56
C VAL A 147 -1.42 4.56 -17.86
N LYS A 148 -2.59 5.18 -17.79
CA LYS A 148 -3.86 4.50 -18.04
C LYS A 148 -3.91 3.89 -19.45
N ASN A 149 -3.50 4.63 -20.48
CA ASN A 149 -3.46 4.12 -21.86
C ASN A 149 -2.52 2.93 -22.00
N TYR A 150 -1.35 2.98 -21.34
CA TYR A 150 -0.40 1.87 -21.36
C TYR A 150 -0.98 0.61 -20.70
N LEU A 151 -1.62 0.76 -19.55
CA LEU A 151 -2.22 -0.33 -18.80
C LEU A 151 -3.37 -0.99 -19.58
N ILE A 152 -4.26 -0.20 -20.21
CA ILE A 152 -5.34 -0.71 -21.08
C ILE A 152 -4.76 -1.50 -22.26
N LYS A 153 -3.75 -0.95 -22.94
CA LYS A 153 -3.08 -1.63 -24.05
C LYS A 153 -2.51 -2.99 -23.66
N ASN A 154 -2.08 -3.11 -22.39
CA ASN A 154 -1.57 -4.35 -21.81
C ASN A 154 -2.66 -5.18 -21.10
N LYS A 155 -3.95 -4.92 -21.38
CA LYS A 155 -5.11 -5.69 -20.89
C LYS A 155 -5.25 -5.69 -19.36
N ILE A 156 -4.81 -4.65 -18.69
CA ILE A 156 -5.11 -4.41 -17.28
C ILE A 156 -6.43 -3.64 -17.21
N ASN A 157 -7.36 -4.17 -16.44
CA ASN A 157 -8.63 -3.50 -16.18
C ASN A 157 -8.43 -2.35 -15.21
N ILE A 158 -8.72 -1.12 -15.62
CA ILE A 158 -8.55 0.10 -14.82
C ILE A 158 -9.75 1.03 -14.96
N ARG A 159 -9.96 1.86 -13.95
CA ARG A 159 -10.95 2.94 -14.01
C ARG A 159 -10.43 4.08 -14.90
N LEU A 160 -11.22 4.45 -15.93
CA LEU A 160 -10.97 5.60 -16.81
C LEU A 160 -11.35 6.94 -16.17
#